data_b6a5fcc18920b863e14f206498f323bc
#
_entry.id   b6a5fcc18920b863e14f206498f323bc
#
_cell.length_a   1.000
_cell.length_b   1.000
_cell.length_c   1.000
_cell.angle_alpha   90.00
_cell.angle_beta   90.00
_cell.angle_gamma   90.00
#
_symmetry.space_group_name_H-M   'P 1'
#
loop_
_entity.id
_entity.type
_entity.pdbx_description
1 polymer ?
#
loop_
_entity_poly.entity_id
_entity_poly.type
_entity_poly.pdbx_seq_one_letter_code
_entity_poly.pdbx_strand_id
1 'polypeptide(L)'
;RRQRQMCIRDRITADDVNDRDVIACASDGQDAVVQVFFIRQGKLLGRDHFHMKVAEGDSKSDIISEFMKQYYGGTPFIPNIIMVQYEIEDADTIAQWLSARKSRKVSIVTPKKGDKEKMVELAYKNAQLVLTQDAEKIKREESRTTGAMKEIAGWLGLGTLHRAEAYDISNTNGVESVGSMVVFEDGKPKKNDYRKFRIRTVKGPDDYKSMREVLTRRFTRGMREREGLELSLIHI
;
A
#
# COMPACT_ATOMS: atom_id res chain seq x y z
N ARG A 1 24.14 4.15 -7.57
CA ARG A 1 22.76 4.61 -7.25
C ARG A 1 22.70 5.85 -6.34
N ARG A 2 23.76 6.24 -5.60
CA ARG A 2 23.80 7.45 -4.77
C ARG A 2 24.03 8.78 -5.54
N GLN A 3 24.55 8.76 -6.75
CA GLN A 3 24.89 9.97 -7.51
C GLN A 3 23.72 10.71 -8.17
N ARG A 4 22.56 10.06 -8.42
CA ARG A 4 21.38 10.73 -9.02
C ARG A 4 20.55 11.58 -8.05
N GLN A 5 20.70 11.38 -6.74
CA GLN A 5 19.98 12.19 -5.75
C GLN A 5 20.66 13.54 -5.44
N MET A 6 21.94 13.70 -5.79
CA MET A 6 22.73 14.91 -5.49
C MET A 6 22.44 16.08 -6.45
N CYS A 7 22.02 15.81 -7.69
CA CYS A 7 21.81 16.87 -8.70
C CYS A 7 20.56 17.74 -8.53
N ILE A 8 19.62 17.36 -7.65
CA ILE A 8 18.37 18.11 -7.44
C ILE A 8 18.55 19.21 -6.39
N ARG A 9 19.45 19.01 -5.44
CA ARG A 9 19.71 19.95 -4.35
C ARG A 9 20.42 21.25 -4.80
N ASP A 10 21.18 21.15 -5.88
CA ASP A 10 22.06 22.26 -6.33
C ASP A 10 21.45 23.17 -7.42
N ARG A 11 20.25 22.86 -7.93
CA ARG A 11 19.61 23.63 -9.00
C ARG A 11 18.54 24.63 -8.57
N ILE A 12 18.26 24.74 -7.27
CA ILE A 12 17.37 25.78 -6.76
C ILE A 12 18.22 27.03 -6.54
N THR A 13 18.32 27.85 -7.57
CA THR A 13 19.10 29.10 -7.55
C THR A 13 18.55 30.11 -6.54
N ALA A 14 19.45 30.79 -5.89
CA ALA A 14 19.33 31.56 -4.65
C ALA A 14 18.50 32.86 -4.71
N ASP A 15 17.84 33.20 -5.79
CA ASP A 15 17.26 34.55 -5.97
C ASP A 15 15.80 34.69 -5.52
N ASP A 16 15.13 33.62 -5.09
CA ASP A 16 13.74 33.69 -4.64
C ASP A 16 13.58 33.12 -3.22
N VAL A 17 13.70 34.00 -2.24
CA VAL A 17 13.66 33.72 -0.78
C VAL A 17 12.26 33.32 -0.30
N ASN A 18 11.25 33.33 -1.17
CA ASN A 18 9.87 33.07 -0.77
C ASN A 18 9.63 31.60 -0.43
N ASP A 19 8.98 31.38 0.69
CA ASP A 19 8.43 30.07 1.05
C ASP A 19 7.34 29.65 0.06
N ARG A 20 7.47 28.44 -0.48
CA ARG A 20 6.53 27.88 -1.45
C ARG A 20 6.32 26.40 -1.25
N ASP A 21 5.14 25.94 -1.59
CA ASP A 21 4.82 24.52 -1.75
C ASP A 21 4.56 24.25 -3.23
N VAL A 22 4.98 23.07 -3.68
CA VAL A 22 4.75 22.60 -5.05
C VAL A 22 3.88 21.37 -4.97
N ILE A 23 2.72 21.42 -5.60
CA ILE A 23 1.70 20.36 -5.53
C ILE A 23 1.44 19.82 -6.94
N ALA A 24 1.56 18.52 -7.08
CA ALA A 24 1.20 17.82 -8.31
C ALA A 24 0.53 16.50 -7.98
N CYS A 25 -0.34 16.01 -8.85
CA CYS A 25 -1.02 14.73 -8.66
C CYS A 25 -0.86 13.81 -9.88
N ALA A 26 -0.80 12.52 -9.60
CA ALA A 26 -0.97 11.44 -10.57
C ALA A 26 -2.19 10.62 -10.17
N SER A 27 -2.99 10.18 -11.15
CA SER A 27 -4.17 9.36 -10.92
C SER A 27 -4.28 8.31 -12.02
N ASP A 28 -4.79 7.14 -11.66
CA ASP A 28 -5.16 6.05 -12.57
C ASP A 28 -6.67 5.95 -12.80
N GLY A 29 -7.45 6.88 -12.22
CA GLY A 29 -8.91 6.95 -12.31
C GLY A 29 -9.65 6.34 -11.12
N GLN A 30 -8.99 5.57 -10.26
CA GLN A 30 -9.54 5.03 -9.01
C GLN A 30 -8.81 5.58 -7.79
N ASP A 31 -7.49 5.63 -7.89
CA ASP A 31 -6.61 6.16 -6.88
C ASP A 31 -5.80 7.34 -7.43
N ALA A 32 -5.46 8.26 -6.54
CA ALA A 32 -4.57 9.35 -6.84
C ALA A 32 -3.50 9.50 -5.76
N VAL A 33 -2.33 9.94 -6.19
CA VAL A 33 -1.23 10.34 -5.31
C VAL A 33 -0.96 11.82 -5.54
N VAL A 34 -1.06 12.60 -4.48
CA VAL A 34 -0.67 14.01 -4.48
C VAL A 34 0.71 14.15 -3.84
N GLN A 35 1.66 14.66 -4.59
CA GLN A 35 3.02 14.95 -4.12
C GLN A 35 3.13 16.42 -3.74
N VAL A 36 3.71 16.70 -2.57
CA VAL A 36 4.02 18.04 -2.10
C VAL A 36 5.52 18.18 -1.91
N PHE A 37 6.10 19.25 -2.43
CA PHE A 37 7.47 19.67 -2.12
C PHE A 37 7.43 20.94 -1.28
N PHE A 38 8.15 20.94 -0.17
CA PHE A 38 8.27 22.06 0.74
C PHE A 38 9.55 22.84 0.47
N ILE A 39 9.43 24.03 -0.11
CA ILE A 39 10.56 24.92 -0.40
C ILE A 39 10.51 26.07 0.58
N ARG A 40 11.59 26.24 1.33
CA ARG A 40 11.74 27.30 2.33
C ARG A 40 13.06 28.00 2.11
N GLN A 41 13.02 29.33 2.06
CA GLN A 41 14.21 30.15 1.78
C GLN A 41 14.97 29.68 0.53
N GLY A 42 14.24 29.35 -0.54
CA GLY A 42 14.84 28.88 -1.80
C GLY A 42 15.39 27.46 -1.76
N LYS A 43 15.29 26.71 -0.65
CA LYS A 43 15.82 25.32 -0.54
C LYS A 43 14.67 24.33 -0.37
N LEU A 44 14.80 23.17 -1.03
CA LEU A 44 13.89 22.04 -0.81
C LEU A 44 14.15 21.47 0.59
N LEU A 45 13.25 21.74 1.52
CA LEU A 45 13.33 21.29 2.90
C LEU A 45 12.88 19.84 3.04
N GLY A 46 11.83 19.47 2.33
CA GLY A 46 11.26 18.12 2.38
C GLY A 46 10.24 17.88 1.29
N ARG A 47 9.76 16.65 1.25
CA ARG A 47 8.67 16.21 0.38
C ARG A 47 7.79 15.22 1.11
N ASP A 48 6.51 15.24 0.78
CA ASP A 48 5.54 14.27 1.27
C ASP A 48 4.56 13.89 0.18
N HIS A 49 3.88 12.75 0.32
CA HIS A 49 2.87 12.30 -0.62
C HIS A 49 1.64 11.79 0.12
N PHE A 50 0.49 11.98 -0.50
CA PHE A 50 -0.81 11.69 0.07
C PHE A 50 -1.64 10.87 -0.91
N HIS A 51 -2.27 9.82 -0.42
CA HIS A 51 -3.19 9.00 -1.20
C HIS A 51 -4.60 9.55 -1.10
N MET A 52 -5.27 9.66 -2.24
CA MET A 52 -6.66 10.09 -2.33
C MET A 52 -7.46 9.10 -3.15
N LYS A 53 -8.72 8.89 -2.78
CA LYS A 53 -9.67 8.18 -3.62
C LYS A 53 -10.27 9.15 -4.61
N VAL A 54 -10.39 8.72 -5.85
CA VAL A 54 -10.95 9.51 -6.94
C VAL A 54 -12.42 9.14 -7.08
N ALA A 55 -13.32 10.14 -7.05
CA ALA A 55 -14.71 9.94 -7.36
C ALA A 55 -14.91 9.88 -8.88
N GLU A 56 -15.97 9.22 -9.32
CA GLU A 56 -16.29 9.12 -10.74
C GLU A 56 -16.59 10.52 -11.31
N GLY A 57 -15.80 10.92 -12.30
CA GLY A 57 -15.91 12.24 -12.91
C GLY A 57 -14.94 13.30 -12.40
N ASP A 58 -14.19 13.05 -11.32
CA ASP A 58 -13.21 14.00 -10.82
C ASP A 58 -12.08 14.24 -11.82
N SER A 59 -11.83 15.50 -12.13
CA SER A 59 -10.64 15.90 -12.87
C SER A 59 -9.42 16.01 -11.96
N LYS A 60 -8.23 16.03 -12.54
CA LYS A 60 -6.99 16.22 -11.75
C LYS A 60 -6.93 17.58 -11.04
N SER A 61 -7.59 18.60 -11.57
CA SER A 61 -7.75 19.92 -10.91
C SER A 61 -8.63 19.82 -9.68
N ASP A 62 -9.70 19.02 -9.72
CA ASP A 62 -10.60 18.82 -8.58
C ASP A 62 -9.88 18.09 -7.45
N ILE A 63 -9.10 17.05 -7.78
CA ILE A 63 -8.28 16.31 -6.82
C ILE A 63 -7.31 17.26 -6.09
N ILE A 64 -6.62 18.14 -6.83
CA ILE A 64 -5.69 19.10 -6.23
C ILE A 64 -6.45 20.13 -5.38
N SER A 65 -7.60 20.62 -5.84
CA SER A 65 -8.44 21.57 -5.10
C SER A 65 -8.89 20.98 -3.77
N GLU A 66 -9.45 19.77 -3.80
CA GLU A 66 -9.92 19.08 -2.61
C GLU A 66 -8.77 18.77 -1.64
N PHE A 67 -7.64 18.29 -2.16
CA PHE A 67 -6.44 18.10 -1.36
C PHE A 67 -6.00 19.38 -0.65
N MET A 68 -5.96 20.51 -1.37
CA MET A 68 -5.55 21.78 -0.79
C MET A 68 -6.47 22.22 0.35
N LYS A 69 -7.79 22.08 0.19
CA LYS A 69 -8.79 22.40 1.22
C LYS A 69 -8.57 21.56 2.47
N GLN A 70 -8.38 20.26 2.32
CA GLN A 70 -8.14 19.34 3.43
C GLN A 70 -6.78 19.59 4.09
N TYR A 71 -5.72 19.63 3.31
CA TYR A 71 -4.35 19.74 3.80
C TYR A 71 -4.12 21.06 4.54
N TYR A 72 -4.43 22.19 3.89
CA TYR A 72 -4.25 23.49 4.52
C TYR A 72 -5.32 23.79 5.58
N GLY A 73 -6.44 23.08 5.62
CA GLY A 73 -7.40 23.10 6.72
C GLY A 73 -6.79 22.63 8.04
N GLY A 74 -5.94 21.60 8.01
CA GLY A 74 -5.31 20.99 9.19
C GLY A 74 -3.89 21.47 9.50
N THR A 75 -3.19 22.08 8.54
CA THR A 75 -1.77 22.43 8.71
C THR A 75 -1.58 23.82 9.34
N PRO A 76 -0.65 23.98 10.31
CA PRO A 76 -0.41 25.28 10.95
C PRO A 76 0.41 26.25 10.07
N PHE A 77 1.16 25.72 9.11
CA PHE A 77 2.03 26.52 8.25
C PHE A 77 1.44 26.66 6.84
N ILE A 78 1.30 27.90 6.38
CA ILE A 78 0.83 28.23 5.02
C ILE A 78 1.95 29.01 4.31
N PRO A 79 2.44 28.57 3.12
CA PRO A 79 3.47 29.28 2.37
C PRO A 79 2.93 30.58 1.75
N ASN A 80 3.81 31.40 1.19
CA ASN A 80 3.40 32.61 0.45
C ASN A 80 2.90 32.26 -0.97
N ILE A 81 3.47 31.20 -1.55
CA ILE A 81 3.18 30.78 -2.90
C ILE A 81 2.89 29.28 -2.90
N ILE A 82 1.81 28.88 -3.54
CA ILE A 82 1.48 27.50 -3.82
C ILE A 82 1.54 27.31 -5.32
N MET A 83 2.43 26.46 -5.79
CA MET A 83 2.56 26.12 -7.20
C MET A 83 1.81 24.82 -7.47
N VAL A 84 0.88 24.83 -8.41
CA VAL A 84 0.02 23.71 -8.76
C VAL A 84 0.22 23.28 -10.20
N GLN A 85 -0.06 22.02 -10.48
CA GLN A 85 0.13 21.41 -11.80
C GLN A 85 -0.94 21.88 -12.80
N TYR A 86 -2.16 22.05 -12.35
CA TYR A 86 -3.31 22.43 -13.17
C TYR A 86 -3.95 23.72 -12.66
N GLU A 87 -4.59 24.46 -13.56
CA GLU A 87 -5.44 25.56 -13.17
C GLU A 87 -6.65 25.02 -12.38
N ILE A 88 -6.94 25.63 -11.25
CA ILE A 88 -8.00 25.25 -10.34
C ILE A 88 -9.08 26.30 -10.43
N GLU A 89 -10.34 25.92 -10.66
CA GLU A 89 -11.45 26.87 -10.78
C GLU A 89 -11.61 27.75 -9.53
N ASP A 90 -11.46 27.13 -8.35
CA ASP A 90 -11.59 27.79 -7.06
C ASP A 90 -10.29 28.47 -6.56
N ALA A 91 -9.26 28.63 -7.40
CA ALA A 91 -7.95 29.11 -6.98
C ALA A 91 -8.01 30.44 -6.21
N ASP A 92 -8.78 31.39 -6.69
CA ASP A 92 -8.93 32.70 -6.05
C ASP A 92 -9.64 32.59 -4.70
N THR A 93 -10.68 31.78 -4.59
CA THR A 93 -11.42 31.55 -3.33
C THR A 93 -10.51 30.89 -2.28
N ILE A 94 -9.76 29.86 -2.70
CA ILE A 94 -8.79 29.17 -1.82
C ILE A 94 -7.68 30.13 -1.41
N ALA A 95 -7.15 30.94 -2.33
CA ALA A 95 -6.10 31.92 -2.03
C ALA A 95 -6.58 32.99 -1.04
N GLN A 96 -7.82 33.49 -1.17
CA GLN A 96 -8.43 34.43 -0.22
C GLN A 96 -8.59 33.79 1.16
N TRP A 97 -9.14 32.59 1.23
CA TRP A 97 -9.30 31.85 2.49
C TRP A 97 -7.95 31.63 3.19
N LEU A 98 -6.93 31.17 2.45
CA LEU A 98 -5.59 30.95 3.00
C LEU A 98 -4.93 32.27 3.42
N SER A 99 -5.13 33.36 2.68
CA SER A 99 -4.61 34.70 3.01
C SER A 99 -5.23 35.23 4.29
N ALA A 100 -6.54 35.06 4.46
CA ALA A 100 -7.25 35.45 5.68
C ALA A 100 -6.71 34.70 6.90
N ARG A 101 -6.52 33.36 6.75
CA ARG A 101 -6.01 32.50 7.82
C ARG A 101 -4.55 32.82 8.20
N LYS A 102 -3.73 33.14 7.22
CA LYS A 102 -2.32 33.48 7.40
C LYS A 102 -2.12 34.93 7.83
N SER A 103 -3.12 35.81 7.67
CA SER A 103 -3.02 37.25 7.81
C SER A 103 -1.98 37.89 6.85
N ARG A 104 -1.68 37.24 5.73
CA ARG A 104 -0.78 37.72 4.67
C ARG A 104 -1.21 37.11 3.33
N LYS A 105 -0.90 37.80 2.22
CA LYS A 105 -1.23 37.37 0.88
C LYS A 105 -0.62 35.98 0.56
N VAL A 106 -1.46 35.05 0.13
CA VAL A 106 -1.10 33.76 -0.44
C VAL A 106 -1.48 33.79 -1.91
N SER A 107 -0.60 33.30 -2.77
CA SER A 107 -0.84 33.20 -4.21
C SER A 107 -0.79 31.75 -4.65
N ILE A 108 -1.78 31.33 -5.42
CA ILE A 108 -1.80 30.04 -6.11
C ILE A 108 -1.42 30.31 -7.56
N VAL A 109 -0.43 29.60 -8.07
CA VAL A 109 0.09 29.82 -9.43
C VAL A 109 0.28 28.49 -10.16
N THR A 110 0.02 28.48 -11.46
CA THR A 110 0.27 27.34 -12.34
C THR A 110 1.42 27.70 -13.29
N PRO A 111 2.65 27.30 -13.00
CA PRO A 111 3.80 27.64 -13.83
C PRO A 111 3.72 26.93 -15.19
N LYS A 112 3.89 27.67 -16.27
CA LYS A 112 3.85 27.13 -17.66
C LYS A 112 5.20 27.11 -18.35
N LYS A 113 6.27 27.59 -17.70
CA LYS A 113 7.63 27.62 -18.26
C LYS A 113 8.71 27.85 -17.20
N GLY A 114 9.93 27.48 -17.53
CA GLY A 114 11.11 27.76 -16.71
C GLY A 114 11.28 26.78 -15.54
N ASP A 115 12.11 27.18 -14.56
CA ASP A 115 12.47 26.28 -13.46
C ASP A 115 11.30 25.97 -12.51
N LYS A 116 10.33 26.85 -12.40
CA LYS A 116 9.12 26.63 -11.60
C LYS A 116 8.25 25.51 -12.20
N GLU A 117 8.09 25.48 -13.53
CA GLU A 117 7.41 24.38 -14.23
C GLU A 117 8.17 23.06 -14.04
N LYS A 118 9.51 23.07 -14.18
CA LYS A 118 10.32 21.85 -13.95
C LYS A 118 10.15 21.27 -12.55
N MET A 119 9.95 22.12 -11.54
CA MET A 119 9.67 21.65 -10.17
C MET A 119 8.30 20.97 -10.07
N VAL A 120 7.28 21.52 -10.71
CA VAL A 120 5.95 20.93 -10.78
C VAL A 120 6.00 19.60 -11.55
N GLU A 121 6.71 19.56 -12.68
CA GLU A 121 6.90 18.31 -13.43
C GLU A 121 7.64 17.25 -12.61
N LEU A 122 8.64 17.67 -11.83
CA LEU A 122 9.35 16.75 -10.92
C LEU A 122 8.44 16.21 -9.82
N ALA A 123 7.58 17.04 -9.24
CA ALA A 123 6.59 16.62 -8.26
C ALA A 123 5.60 15.61 -8.90
N TYR A 124 5.14 15.87 -10.12
CA TYR A 124 4.29 14.95 -10.88
C TYR A 124 4.98 13.60 -11.12
N LYS A 125 6.23 13.59 -11.58
CA LYS A 125 6.99 12.35 -11.80
C LYS A 125 7.16 11.54 -10.51
N ASN A 126 7.32 12.22 -9.36
CA ASN A 126 7.37 11.55 -8.07
C ASN A 126 6.00 10.95 -7.70
N ALA A 127 4.90 11.70 -7.88
CA ALA A 127 3.55 11.19 -7.66
C ALA A 127 3.27 9.94 -8.53
N GLN A 128 3.63 9.99 -9.80
CA GLN A 128 3.46 8.89 -10.75
C GLN A 128 4.28 7.66 -10.33
N LEU A 129 5.51 7.86 -9.87
CA LEU A 129 6.36 6.76 -9.41
C LEU A 129 5.77 6.06 -8.18
N VAL A 130 5.26 6.82 -7.20
CA VAL A 130 4.60 6.26 -6.01
C VAL A 130 3.36 5.48 -6.42
N LEU A 131 2.48 6.07 -7.23
CA LEU A 131 1.26 5.41 -7.72
C LEU A 131 1.57 4.08 -8.41
N THR A 132 2.58 4.05 -9.29
CA THR A 132 2.99 2.83 -9.99
C THR A 132 3.56 1.78 -9.04
N GLN A 133 4.39 2.18 -8.06
CA GLN A 133 4.97 1.26 -7.08
C GLN A 133 3.88 0.63 -6.19
N ASP A 134 2.88 1.40 -5.80
CA ASP A 134 1.77 0.91 -5.00
C ASP A 134 0.89 -0.06 -5.79
N ALA A 135 0.58 0.25 -7.04
CA ALA A 135 -0.14 -0.66 -7.93
C ALA A 135 0.61 -1.99 -8.13
N GLU A 136 1.94 -1.93 -8.34
CA GLU A 136 2.76 -3.14 -8.43
C GLU A 136 2.80 -3.94 -7.12
N LYS A 137 2.85 -3.26 -5.97
CA LYS A 137 2.82 -3.91 -4.66
C LYS A 137 1.50 -4.65 -4.43
N ILE A 138 0.38 -4.00 -4.70
CA ILE A 138 -0.96 -4.59 -4.60
C ILE A 138 -1.05 -5.81 -5.52
N LYS A 139 -0.66 -5.69 -6.79
CA LYS A 139 -0.68 -6.80 -7.76
C LYS A 139 0.20 -7.98 -7.33
N ARG A 140 1.37 -7.72 -6.73
CA ARG A 140 2.24 -8.78 -6.18
C ARG A 140 1.60 -9.46 -4.98
N GLU A 141 0.94 -8.69 -4.11
CA GLU A 141 0.24 -9.24 -2.95
C GLU A 141 -0.97 -10.09 -3.39
N GLU A 142 -1.77 -9.63 -4.34
CA GLU A 142 -2.86 -10.39 -4.93
C GLU A 142 -2.37 -11.67 -5.59
N SER A 143 -1.28 -11.61 -6.37
CA SER A 143 -0.69 -12.80 -7.00
C SER A 143 -0.23 -13.83 -5.97
N ARG A 144 0.35 -13.40 -4.85
CA ARG A 144 0.83 -14.27 -3.77
C ARG A 144 -0.28 -14.83 -2.89
N THR A 145 -1.45 -14.24 -2.90
CA THR A 145 -2.59 -14.61 -2.06
C THR A 145 -3.69 -15.27 -2.89
N THR A 146 -4.66 -14.50 -3.30
CA THR A 146 -5.82 -15.01 -4.06
C THR A 146 -5.44 -15.61 -5.40
N GLY A 147 -4.40 -15.08 -6.06
CA GLY A 147 -3.85 -15.64 -7.30
C GLY A 147 -3.30 -17.05 -7.11
N ALA A 148 -2.50 -17.25 -6.06
CA ALA A 148 -1.97 -18.57 -5.72
C ALA A 148 -3.10 -19.59 -5.41
N MET A 149 -4.13 -19.16 -4.67
CA MET A 149 -5.28 -20.03 -4.37
C MET A 149 -6.06 -20.42 -5.64
N LYS A 150 -6.23 -19.49 -6.58
CA LYS A 150 -6.86 -19.76 -7.89
C LYS A 150 -6.03 -20.74 -8.72
N GLU A 151 -4.73 -20.57 -8.74
CA GLU A 151 -3.82 -21.46 -9.47
C GLU A 151 -3.87 -22.88 -8.91
N ILE A 152 -3.79 -23.05 -7.60
CA ILE A 152 -3.92 -24.34 -6.92
C ILE A 152 -5.29 -24.96 -7.19
N ALA A 153 -6.37 -24.19 -7.10
CA ALA A 153 -7.71 -24.64 -7.41
C ALA A 153 -7.79 -25.19 -8.85
N GLY A 154 -7.19 -24.48 -9.81
CA GLY A 154 -7.11 -24.91 -11.20
C GLY A 154 -6.37 -26.23 -11.39
N TRP A 155 -5.22 -26.42 -10.74
CA TRP A 155 -4.45 -27.68 -10.79
C TRP A 155 -5.22 -28.87 -10.22
N LEU A 156 -6.05 -28.62 -9.22
CA LEU A 156 -6.86 -29.65 -8.55
C LEU A 156 -8.23 -29.88 -9.20
N GLY A 157 -8.57 -29.12 -10.26
CA GLY A 157 -9.88 -29.18 -10.89
C GLY A 157 -11.03 -28.69 -10.00
N LEU A 158 -10.74 -27.79 -9.02
CA LEU A 158 -11.70 -27.20 -8.10
C LEU A 158 -12.22 -25.88 -8.66
N GLY A 159 -13.49 -25.56 -8.45
CA GLY A 159 -14.06 -24.28 -8.87
C GLY A 159 -13.48 -23.10 -8.09
N THR A 160 -13.42 -23.23 -6.76
CA THR A 160 -12.87 -22.21 -5.85
C THR A 160 -12.13 -22.88 -4.70
N LEU A 161 -11.15 -22.18 -4.15
CA LEU A 161 -10.41 -22.63 -2.98
C LEU A 161 -10.29 -21.45 -2.01
N HIS A 162 -11.09 -21.48 -0.93
CA HIS A 162 -11.08 -20.43 0.08
C HIS A 162 -10.18 -20.74 1.27
N ARG A 163 -10.02 -22.04 1.58
CA ARG A 163 -9.24 -22.47 2.74
C ARG A 163 -8.29 -23.60 2.36
N ALA A 164 -7.04 -23.47 2.78
CA ALA A 164 -6.02 -24.51 2.67
C ALA A 164 -5.39 -24.76 4.05
N GLU A 165 -5.14 -26.03 4.35
CA GLU A 165 -4.42 -26.43 5.55
C GLU A 165 -3.16 -27.19 5.12
N ALA A 166 -2.00 -26.81 5.66
CA ALA A 166 -0.76 -27.52 5.44
C ALA A 166 -0.27 -28.12 6.75
N TYR A 167 0.29 -29.33 6.66
CA TYR A 167 0.72 -30.12 7.81
C TYR A 167 2.19 -30.49 7.68
N ASP A 168 2.88 -30.43 8.80
CA ASP A 168 4.29 -30.86 8.90
C ASP A 168 4.49 -31.70 10.15
N ILE A 169 5.29 -32.77 10.06
CA ILE A 169 5.67 -33.61 11.19
C ILE A 169 7.13 -33.36 11.51
N SER A 170 7.37 -32.90 12.73
CA SER A 170 8.72 -32.68 13.26
C SER A 170 9.05 -33.73 14.30
N ASN A 171 10.15 -34.46 14.09
CA ASN A 171 10.67 -35.46 15.00
C ASN A 171 11.90 -34.89 15.72
N THR A 172 11.84 -34.75 17.04
CA THR A 172 12.98 -34.33 17.85
C THR A 172 13.68 -35.55 18.41
N ASN A 173 14.71 -36.05 17.70
CA ASN A 173 15.60 -37.15 18.13
C ASN A 173 14.88 -38.42 18.66
N GLY A 174 13.72 -38.77 18.11
CA GLY A 174 13.01 -40.00 18.45
C GLY A 174 12.24 -40.00 19.78
N VAL A 175 12.20 -38.90 20.51
CA VAL A 175 11.56 -38.87 21.84
C VAL A 175 10.14 -38.30 21.80
N GLU A 176 9.90 -37.29 21.03
CA GLU A 176 8.55 -36.71 20.87
C GLU A 176 8.33 -36.22 19.44
N SER A 177 7.34 -36.78 18.74
CA SER A 177 6.90 -36.31 17.44
C SER A 177 5.75 -35.32 17.62
N VAL A 178 5.82 -34.18 16.90
CA VAL A 178 4.81 -33.11 16.93
C VAL A 178 4.36 -32.84 15.50
N GLY A 179 3.06 -32.85 15.27
CA GLY A 179 2.47 -32.33 14.03
C GLY A 179 2.11 -30.85 14.18
N SER A 180 2.45 -30.07 13.21
CA SER A 180 1.99 -28.68 13.09
C SER A 180 1.00 -28.54 11.93
N MET A 181 0.00 -27.69 12.12
CA MET A 181 -0.98 -27.32 11.09
C MET A 181 -0.97 -25.81 10.95
N VAL A 182 -0.75 -25.35 9.74
CA VAL A 182 -0.93 -23.95 9.33
C VAL A 182 -2.14 -23.83 8.43
N VAL A 183 -2.81 -22.70 8.51
CA VAL A 183 -4.07 -22.45 7.80
C VAL A 183 -3.93 -21.18 6.99
N PHE A 184 -4.38 -21.25 5.76
CA PHE A 184 -4.53 -20.11 4.86
C PHE A 184 -6.01 -19.95 4.50
N GLU A 185 -6.51 -18.73 4.55
CA GLU A 185 -7.84 -18.36 4.11
C GLU A 185 -7.72 -17.23 3.09
N ASP A 186 -8.28 -17.43 1.90
CA ASP A 186 -8.10 -16.53 0.74
C ASP A 186 -6.63 -16.16 0.47
N GLY A 187 -5.74 -17.14 0.65
CA GLY A 187 -4.30 -17.00 0.45
C GLY A 187 -3.55 -16.28 1.56
N LYS A 188 -4.22 -15.86 2.64
CA LYS A 188 -3.59 -15.19 3.79
C LYS A 188 -3.48 -16.12 4.99
N PRO A 189 -2.36 -16.06 5.76
CA PRO A 189 -2.21 -16.87 6.97
C PRO A 189 -3.28 -16.56 8.02
N LYS A 190 -4.07 -17.56 8.41
CA LYS A 190 -5.07 -17.47 9.48
C LYS A 190 -4.50 -18.04 10.78
N LYS A 191 -3.64 -17.27 11.43
CA LYS A 191 -2.86 -17.70 12.60
C LYS A 191 -3.71 -18.22 13.78
N ASN A 192 -4.93 -17.72 13.92
CA ASN A 192 -5.85 -18.15 14.98
C ASN A 192 -6.27 -19.62 14.84
N ASP A 193 -6.20 -20.16 13.63
CA ASP A 193 -6.55 -21.53 13.32
C ASP A 193 -5.36 -22.49 13.31
N TYR A 194 -4.14 -21.99 13.54
CA TYR A 194 -2.95 -22.84 13.65
C TYR A 194 -3.06 -23.79 14.84
N ARG A 195 -2.65 -25.04 14.65
CA ARG A 195 -2.72 -26.07 15.69
C ARG A 195 -1.41 -26.85 15.77
N LYS A 196 -1.11 -27.31 16.98
CA LYS A 196 -0.04 -28.28 17.26
C LYS A 196 -0.67 -29.58 17.76
N PHE A 197 -0.21 -30.68 17.24
CA PHE A 197 -0.70 -32.01 17.56
C PHE A 197 0.44 -32.81 18.18
N ARG A 198 0.35 -33.15 19.44
CA ARG A 198 1.24 -34.13 20.05
C ARG A 198 0.86 -35.51 19.52
N ILE A 199 1.79 -36.25 18.93
CA ILE A 199 1.60 -37.62 18.47
C ILE A 199 1.49 -38.54 19.69
N ARG A 200 0.50 -39.42 19.69
CA ARG A 200 0.16 -40.27 20.87
C ARG A 200 0.26 -41.76 20.60
N THR A 201 -0.03 -42.19 19.39
CA THR A 201 -0.19 -43.62 19.05
C THR A 201 1.00 -44.19 18.34
N VAL A 202 1.87 -43.34 17.78
CA VAL A 202 3.03 -43.77 16.99
C VAL A 202 4.26 -43.80 17.88
N LYS A 203 4.95 -44.94 17.93
CA LYS A 203 6.22 -45.09 18.64
C LYS A 203 7.35 -45.09 17.62
N GLY A 204 8.37 -44.23 17.84
CA GLY A 204 9.51 -44.07 16.94
C GLY A 204 9.28 -43.13 15.77
N PRO A 205 10.27 -42.89 14.92
CA PRO A 205 10.23 -41.96 13.80
C PRO A 205 9.48 -42.57 12.60
N ASP A 206 8.17 -42.40 12.59
CA ASP A 206 7.30 -42.83 11.46
C ASP A 206 6.40 -41.65 11.10
N ASP A 207 6.88 -40.87 10.15
CA ASP A 207 6.18 -39.62 9.72
C ASP A 207 4.83 -39.93 9.05
N TYR A 208 4.76 -41.04 8.30
CA TYR A 208 3.51 -41.42 7.64
C TYR A 208 2.39 -41.76 8.64
N LYS A 209 2.70 -42.59 9.64
CA LYS A 209 1.71 -42.92 10.69
C LYS A 209 1.38 -41.70 11.55
N SER A 210 2.35 -40.86 11.84
CA SER A 210 2.16 -39.61 12.57
C SER A 210 1.24 -38.67 11.80
N MET A 211 1.45 -38.47 10.51
CA MET A 211 0.57 -37.67 9.65
C MET A 211 -0.84 -38.24 9.62
N ARG A 212 -0.98 -39.55 9.47
CA ARG A 212 -2.29 -40.21 9.49
C ARG A 212 -3.02 -39.97 10.81
N GLU A 213 -2.32 -40.05 11.96
CA GLU A 213 -2.92 -39.73 13.28
C GLU A 213 -3.43 -38.29 13.32
N VAL A 214 -2.60 -37.30 12.89
CA VAL A 214 -2.95 -35.88 12.89
C VAL A 214 -4.19 -35.62 12.04
N LEU A 215 -4.16 -36.09 10.80
CA LEU A 215 -5.27 -35.91 9.87
C LEU A 215 -6.57 -36.57 10.38
N THR A 216 -6.48 -37.80 10.87
CA THR A 216 -7.66 -38.49 11.44
C THR A 216 -8.27 -37.70 12.58
N ARG A 217 -7.45 -37.19 13.51
CA ARG A 217 -7.93 -36.41 14.65
C ARG A 217 -8.55 -35.08 14.20
N ARG A 218 -7.92 -34.40 13.22
CA ARG A 218 -8.42 -33.14 12.69
C ARG A 218 -9.77 -33.29 12.01
N PHE A 219 -9.90 -34.27 11.11
CA PHE A 219 -11.14 -34.50 10.37
C PHE A 219 -12.27 -35.06 11.25
N THR A 220 -11.97 -36.00 12.14
CA THR A 220 -12.96 -36.49 13.10
C THR A 220 -13.53 -35.37 13.95
N ARG A 221 -12.68 -34.45 14.39
CA ARG A 221 -13.12 -33.24 15.12
C ARG A 221 -13.94 -32.31 14.23
N GLY A 222 -13.48 -31.99 13.03
CA GLY A 222 -14.18 -31.12 12.10
C GLY A 222 -15.58 -31.63 11.73
N MET A 223 -15.70 -32.95 11.48
CA MET A 223 -17.02 -33.58 11.24
C MET A 223 -17.97 -33.48 12.43
N ARG A 224 -17.42 -33.58 13.65
CA ARG A 224 -18.25 -33.47 14.89
C ARG A 224 -18.70 -32.04 15.14
N GLU A 225 -17.82 -31.06 14.90
CA GLU A 225 -18.07 -29.64 15.21
C GLU A 225 -18.72 -28.91 14.03
N ARG A 226 -18.86 -29.55 12.85
CA ARG A 226 -19.32 -28.94 11.58
C ARG A 226 -18.57 -27.67 11.19
N GLU A 227 -17.36 -27.49 11.72
CA GLU A 227 -16.52 -26.34 11.44
C GLU A 227 -15.50 -26.64 10.34
N GLY A 228 -15.50 -25.81 9.30
CA GLY A 228 -14.39 -25.69 8.33
C GLY A 228 -14.15 -26.93 7.46
N LEU A 229 -15.21 -27.65 7.05
CA LEU A 229 -15.11 -28.81 6.15
C LEU A 229 -15.16 -28.45 4.65
N GLU A 230 -15.27 -27.19 4.29
CA GLU A 230 -15.05 -26.74 2.90
C GLU A 230 -13.54 -26.72 2.60
N LEU A 231 -12.91 -27.88 2.70
CA LEU A 231 -11.46 -28.05 2.58
C LEU A 231 -11.10 -28.79 1.31
N SER A 232 -10.23 -28.20 0.52
CA SER A 232 -9.37 -28.95 -0.38
C SER A 232 -8.06 -29.25 0.34
N LEU A 233 -7.75 -30.53 0.50
CA LEU A 233 -6.48 -30.99 1.09
C LEU A 233 -5.42 -31.11 0.02
N ILE A 234 -4.30 -30.44 0.24
CA ILE A 234 -3.08 -30.64 -0.50
C ILE A 234 -2.04 -31.20 0.46
N HIS A 235 -1.54 -32.37 0.16
CA HIS A 235 -0.36 -32.95 0.80
C HIS A 235 0.86 -32.60 -0.06
N ILE A 236 1.82 -31.91 0.52
CA ILE A 236 3.14 -31.67 -0.05
C ILE A 236 4.14 -32.56 0.65
#